data_809c721d296506f4d92b257eff66556c
#
_entry.id   809c721d296506f4d92b257eff66556c
#
_cell.length_a   1.000
_cell.length_b   1.000
_cell.length_c   1.000
_cell.angle_alpha   90.00
_cell.angle_beta   90.00
_cell.angle_gamma   90.00
#
_symmetry.space_group_name_H-M   'P 1'
#
loop_
_entity.id
_entity.type
_entity.pdbx_description
1 polymer ?
#
loop_
_entity_poly.entity_id
_entity_poly.type
_entity_poly.pdbx_seq_one_letter_code
_entity_poly.pdbx_strand_id
1 'polypeptide(L)'
;MNNTLSSLISTKTWLSSRIVETIIELLDQGNTVPFIARYRKELTEWTTDEQLRDFADIYDYTKNLQARKADVIRLISEKGLMTSELEKQIIDAQTLAKVEDLYRPYKEKKLSKASIAKAKWLEPLAQLLKACQLTTIEFTTQAAKYLINTGDTKTWVKTSDEAIQWAQDIIAEEVSDHAVLRETIRYNSSNSIILVAKPTKTFEENGTYKIYANYSKRLSEMPSYAFLAVTRAQGEKQLSISLSWNLETLKQSADQLFIPRNYSDLKATLDQAIEDGIKRLLVPSLEREFMSDKKRRSDEAAIKLFGENLKQLLLTPPVKGKISLGMDPWYRTGTKLAVVDATGKFLAKDIIFATMSHDNLDKADSIVLDLIYRYKIELIMIGNGTASREASTFTANLI
;
A
#
# COMPACT_ATOMS: atom_id res chain seq x y z
N MET A 1 -4.85 -15.08 27.34
CA MET A 1 -4.72 -14.34 26.08
C MET A 1 -6.02 -14.32 25.27
N ASN A 2 -6.74 -15.43 25.11
CA ASN A 2 -7.96 -15.46 24.28
C ASN A 2 -9.10 -14.55 24.77
N ASN A 3 -9.33 -14.42 26.10
CA ASN A 3 -10.43 -13.58 26.65
C ASN A 3 -10.27 -12.09 26.32
N THR A 4 -9.05 -11.59 26.20
CA THR A 4 -8.81 -10.16 25.89
C THR A 4 -9.00 -9.90 24.38
N LEU A 5 -8.63 -10.86 23.53
CA LEU A 5 -8.77 -10.75 22.09
C LEU A 5 -10.25 -10.84 21.68
N SER A 6 -10.98 -11.83 22.20
CA SER A 6 -12.42 -12.00 21.94
C SER A 6 -13.24 -10.80 22.39
N SER A 7 -12.94 -10.22 23.56
CA SER A 7 -13.64 -9.02 24.03
C SER A 7 -13.39 -7.80 23.15
N LEU A 8 -12.16 -7.60 22.68
CA LEU A 8 -11.81 -6.51 21.75
C LEU A 8 -12.52 -6.66 20.40
N ILE A 9 -12.61 -7.89 19.89
CA ILE A 9 -13.29 -8.16 18.61
C ILE A 9 -14.80 -8.03 18.77
N SER A 10 -15.38 -8.53 19.87
CA SER A 10 -16.80 -8.38 20.19
C SER A 10 -17.22 -6.91 20.18
N THR A 11 -16.42 -6.02 20.77
CA THR A 11 -16.68 -4.58 20.75
C THR A 11 -16.68 -3.97 19.33
N LYS A 12 -15.87 -4.51 18.44
CA LYS A 12 -15.74 -4.01 17.05
C LYS A 12 -16.77 -4.60 16.07
N THR A 13 -17.21 -5.82 16.31
CA THR A 13 -18.09 -6.58 15.40
C THR A 13 -19.55 -6.62 15.80
N TRP A 14 -19.88 -6.14 17.00
CA TRP A 14 -21.23 -6.21 17.60
C TRP A 14 -21.75 -7.64 17.77
N LEU A 15 -20.90 -8.65 17.66
CA LEU A 15 -21.22 -10.04 17.89
C LEU A 15 -21.03 -10.40 19.36
N SER A 16 -21.82 -11.35 19.87
CA SER A 16 -21.67 -11.84 21.24
C SER A 16 -20.32 -12.53 21.42
N SER A 17 -19.73 -12.45 22.61
CA SER A 17 -18.42 -13.07 22.90
C SER A 17 -18.41 -14.56 22.57
N ARG A 18 -19.51 -15.27 22.76
CA ARG A 18 -19.66 -16.68 22.42
C ARG A 18 -19.51 -16.95 20.91
N ILE A 19 -20.18 -16.14 20.08
CA ILE A 19 -20.06 -16.24 18.62
C ILE A 19 -18.63 -15.92 18.18
N VAL A 20 -18.06 -14.86 18.73
CA VAL A 20 -16.68 -14.44 18.45
C VAL A 20 -15.70 -15.58 18.75
N GLU A 21 -15.79 -16.22 19.91
CA GLU A 21 -14.94 -17.35 20.30
C GLU A 21 -15.11 -18.53 19.34
N THR A 22 -16.34 -18.87 19.00
CA THR A 22 -16.65 -19.96 18.04
C THR A 22 -16.05 -19.68 16.66
N ILE A 23 -16.19 -18.45 16.15
CA ILE A 23 -15.62 -18.09 14.83
C ILE A 23 -14.08 -18.12 14.87
N ILE A 24 -13.46 -17.61 15.95
CA ILE A 24 -12.02 -17.67 16.16
C ILE A 24 -11.52 -19.12 16.14
N GLU A 25 -12.17 -20.01 16.89
CA GLU A 25 -11.80 -21.43 16.93
C GLU A 25 -11.88 -22.08 15.54
N LEU A 26 -12.93 -21.79 14.78
CA LEU A 26 -13.09 -22.31 13.42
C LEU A 26 -12.00 -21.80 12.48
N LEU A 27 -11.63 -20.52 12.56
CA LEU A 27 -10.54 -19.93 11.76
C LEU A 27 -9.18 -20.48 12.16
N ASP A 28 -8.89 -20.62 13.46
CA ASP A 28 -7.62 -21.17 13.94
C ASP A 28 -7.45 -22.67 13.62
N GLN A 29 -8.56 -23.39 13.41
CA GLN A 29 -8.57 -24.76 12.85
C GLN A 29 -8.25 -24.81 11.35
N GLY A 30 -8.06 -23.65 10.69
CA GLY A 30 -7.75 -23.55 9.26
C GLY A 30 -8.97 -23.58 8.35
N ASN A 31 -10.19 -23.46 8.89
CA ASN A 31 -11.38 -23.36 8.06
C ASN A 31 -11.42 -22.00 7.33
N THR A 32 -11.77 -22.02 6.05
CA THR A 32 -11.95 -20.80 5.27
C THR A 32 -13.29 -20.13 5.55
N VAL A 33 -13.38 -18.81 5.41
CA VAL A 33 -14.64 -18.06 5.56
C VAL A 33 -15.78 -18.64 4.72
N PRO A 34 -15.60 -18.97 3.42
CA PRO A 34 -16.66 -19.61 2.62
C PRO A 34 -17.11 -20.96 3.15
N PHE A 35 -16.19 -21.73 3.75
CA PHE A 35 -16.54 -23.02 4.37
C PHE A 35 -17.38 -22.80 5.62
N ILE A 36 -17.00 -21.87 6.49
CA ILE A 36 -17.76 -21.53 7.71
C ILE A 36 -19.16 -21.04 7.33
N ALA A 37 -19.25 -20.10 6.39
CA ALA A 37 -20.51 -19.53 5.91
C ALA A 37 -21.47 -20.58 5.32
N ARG A 38 -20.95 -21.64 4.73
CA ARG A 38 -21.78 -22.69 4.07
C ARG A 38 -22.11 -23.85 5.01
N TYR A 39 -21.16 -24.31 5.81
CA TYR A 39 -21.26 -25.59 6.51
C TYR A 39 -21.29 -25.46 8.05
N ARG A 40 -21.16 -24.24 8.60
CA ARG A 40 -21.14 -23.98 10.06
C ARG A 40 -22.09 -22.86 10.49
N LYS A 41 -23.14 -22.63 9.71
CA LYS A 41 -24.12 -21.56 9.94
C LYS A 41 -24.75 -21.61 11.34
N GLU A 42 -25.10 -22.82 11.81
CA GLU A 42 -25.70 -23.00 13.12
C GLU A 42 -24.76 -22.62 14.27
N LEU A 43 -23.45 -22.89 14.10
CA LEU A 43 -22.45 -22.53 15.10
C LEU A 43 -22.16 -21.03 15.16
N THR A 44 -22.38 -20.32 14.05
CA THR A 44 -22.15 -18.88 13.91
C THR A 44 -23.45 -18.07 13.99
N GLU A 45 -24.54 -18.68 14.48
CA GLU A 45 -25.85 -18.05 14.59
C GLU A 45 -26.30 -17.34 13.30
N TRP A 46 -26.09 -18.00 12.15
CA TRP A 46 -26.47 -17.51 10.81
C TRP A 46 -25.74 -16.24 10.36
N THR A 47 -24.57 -15.96 10.91
CA THR A 47 -23.68 -14.87 10.44
C THR A 47 -23.46 -15.00 8.92
N THR A 48 -23.66 -13.89 8.20
CA THR A 48 -23.55 -13.89 6.73
C THR A 48 -22.10 -14.02 6.27
N ASP A 49 -21.90 -14.43 5.00
CA ASP A 49 -20.56 -14.51 4.39
C ASP A 49 -19.82 -13.16 4.44
N GLU A 50 -20.52 -12.05 4.23
CA GLU A 50 -19.96 -10.69 4.31
C GLU A 50 -19.52 -10.37 5.75
N GLN A 51 -20.37 -10.63 6.73
CA GLN A 51 -20.04 -10.42 8.16
C GLN A 51 -18.86 -11.29 8.60
N LEU A 52 -18.77 -12.53 8.11
CA LEU A 52 -17.65 -13.42 8.41
C LEU A 52 -16.33 -12.94 7.79
N ARG A 53 -16.38 -12.33 6.60
CA ARG A 53 -15.19 -11.70 5.99
C ARG A 53 -14.73 -10.49 6.78
N ASP A 54 -15.64 -9.59 7.10
CA ASP A 54 -15.35 -8.42 7.93
C ASP A 54 -14.78 -8.84 9.29
N PHE A 55 -15.36 -9.91 9.87
CA PHE A 55 -14.85 -10.49 11.11
C PHE A 55 -13.42 -11.02 10.94
N ALA A 56 -13.14 -11.79 9.88
CA ALA A 56 -11.80 -12.35 9.64
C ALA A 56 -10.75 -11.24 9.48
N ASP A 57 -11.07 -10.17 8.75
CA ASP A 57 -10.20 -9.01 8.59
C ASP A 57 -9.92 -8.32 9.93
N ILE A 58 -10.95 -8.12 10.75
CA ILE A 58 -10.82 -7.53 12.10
C ILE A 58 -10.01 -8.46 13.02
N TYR A 59 -10.24 -9.77 12.94
CA TYR A 59 -9.50 -10.76 13.71
C TYR A 59 -8.02 -10.77 13.37
N ASP A 60 -7.68 -10.89 12.09
CA ASP A 60 -6.30 -10.90 11.61
C ASP A 60 -5.57 -9.61 11.96
N TYR A 61 -6.21 -8.46 11.76
CA TYR A 61 -5.65 -7.18 12.16
C TYR A 61 -5.40 -7.11 13.66
N THR A 62 -6.38 -7.52 14.48
CA THR A 62 -6.27 -7.42 15.95
C THR A 62 -5.22 -8.40 16.49
N LYS A 63 -5.17 -9.62 15.97
CA LYS A 63 -4.15 -10.64 16.27
C LYS A 63 -2.75 -10.13 15.96
N ASN A 64 -2.55 -9.58 14.75
CA ASN A 64 -1.28 -8.99 14.33
C ASN A 64 -0.88 -7.79 15.19
N LEU A 65 -1.83 -6.93 15.55
CA LEU A 65 -1.57 -5.80 16.44
C LEU A 65 -1.11 -6.27 17.84
N GLN A 66 -1.77 -7.27 18.43
CA GLN A 66 -1.38 -7.81 19.74
C GLN A 66 -0.01 -8.51 19.70
N ALA A 67 0.23 -9.32 18.68
CA ALA A 67 1.53 -9.95 18.46
C ALA A 67 2.63 -8.89 18.33
N ARG A 68 2.39 -7.83 17.56
CA ARG A 68 3.37 -6.75 17.37
C ARG A 68 3.63 -5.96 18.65
N LYS A 69 2.61 -5.69 19.47
CA LYS A 69 2.79 -5.06 20.78
C LYS A 69 3.71 -5.90 21.67
N ALA A 70 3.44 -7.20 21.77
CA ALA A 70 4.25 -8.13 22.55
C ALA A 70 5.71 -8.16 22.08
N ASP A 71 5.93 -8.23 20.76
CA ASP A 71 7.27 -8.19 20.17
C ASP A 71 8.01 -6.89 20.52
N VAL A 72 7.34 -5.75 20.37
CA VAL A 72 7.95 -4.45 20.65
C VAL A 72 8.31 -4.31 22.12
N ILE A 73 7.42 -4.73 23.04
CA ILE A 73 7.70 -4.73 24.47
C ILE A 73 8.94 -5.61 24.77
N ARG A 74 9.00 -6.82 24.21
CA ARG A 74 10.13 -7.73 24.37
C ARG A 74 11.43 -7.09 23.86
N LEU A 75 11.42 -6.55 22.62
CA LEU A 75 12.62 -5.98 21.99
C LEU A 75 13.18 -4.76 22.73
N ILE A 76 12.31 -3.92 23.31
CA ILE A 76 12.74 -2.76 24.11
C ILE A 76 13.24 -3.22 25.50
N SER A 77 12.58 -4.23 26.10
CA SER A 77 12.99 -4.81 27.41
C SER A 77 14.33 -5.50 27.31
N GLU A 78 14.64 -6.23 26.23
CA GLU A 78 15.96 -6.84 25.99
C GLU A 78 17.09 -5.81 25.94
N LYS A 79 16.78 -4.56 25.56
CA LYS A 79 17.74 -3.43 25.57
C LYS A 79 17.85 -2.72 26.94
N GLY A 80 17.03 -3.12 27.92
CA GLY A 80 16.98 -2.46 29.24
C GLY A 80 16.39 -1.05 29.21
N LEU A 81 15.66 -0.69 28.14
CA LEU A 81 15.11 0.67 27.94
C LEU A 81 13.60 0.77 28.15
N MET A 82 12.95 -0.31 28.61
CA MET A 82 11.51 -0.30 28.87
C MET A 82 11.21 0.46 30.15
N THR A 83 10.24 1.35 30.08
CA THR A 83 9.66 2.04 31.23
C THR A 83 8.19 1.69 31.39
N SER A 84 7.64 1.75 32.61
CA SER A 84 6.23 1.45 32.87
C SER A 84 5.27 2.36 32.06
N GLU A 85 5.65 3.61 31.83
CA GLU A 85 4.86 4.55 31.03
C GLU A 85 4.86 4.16 29.54
N LEU A 86 6.03 3.79 28.99
CA LEU A 86 6.13 3.35 27.61
C LEU A 86 5.40 2.03 27.36
N GLU A 87 5.50 1.08 28.30
CA GLU A 87 4.77 -0.18 28.23
C GLU A 87 3.27 0.06 28.17
N LYS A 88 2.76 0.94 29.04
CA LYS A 88 1.35 1.34 29.03
C LYS A 88 0.94 1.98 27.71
N GLN A 89 1.74 2.91 27.18
CA GLN A 89 1.48 3.54 25.89
C GLN A 89 1.42 2.52 24.73
N ILE A 90 2.28 1.49 24.74
CA ILE A 90 2.27 0.42 23.74
C ILE A 90 1.01 -0.46 23.91
N ILE A 91 0.66 -0.81 25.14
CA ILE A 91 -0.54 -1.61 25.41
C ILE A 91 -1.80 -0.85 24.97
N ASP A 92 -1.89 0.44 25.25
CA ASP A 92 -3.03 1.29 24.93
C ASP A 92 -3.12 1.68 23.44
N ALA A 93 -2.05 1.46 22.66
CA ALA A 93 -2.02 1.81 21.23
C ALA A 93 -3.11 1.05 20.44
N GLN A 94 -3.93 1.78 19.69
CA GLN A 94 -5.05 1.22 18.92
C GLN A 94 -4.67 0.83 17.48
N THR A 95 -3.50 1.23 17.02
CA THR A 95 -3.06 1.00 15.63
C THR A 95 -1.61 0.54 15.56
N LEU A 96 -1.30 -0.26 14.53
CA LEU A 96 0.09 -0.66 14.23
C LEU A 96 0.99 0.55 14.02
N ALA A 97 0.51 1.60 13.37
CA ALA A 97 1.27 2.83 13.15
C ALA A 97 1.73 3.47 14.48
N LYS A 98 0.83 3.51 15.49
CA LYS A 98 1.18 4.02 16.82
C LYS A 98 2.22 3.16 17.53
N VAL A 99 2.09 1.84 17.44
CA VAL A 99 3.08 0.90 18.00
C VAL A 99 4.45 1.08 17.34
N GLU A 100 4.49 1.19 16.00
CA GLU A 100 5.74 1.42 15.27
C GLU A 100 6.37 2.79 15.59
N ASP A 101 5.57 3.83 15.76
CA ASP A 101 6.06 5.15 16.15
C ASP A 101 6.68 5.14 17.56
N LEU A 102 6.06 4.44 18.52
CA LEU A 102 6.61 4.27 19.87
C LEU A 102 7.90 3.43 19.87
N TYR A 103 7.99 2.44 18.99
CA TYR A 103 9.18 1.59 18.84
C TYR A 103 10.33 2.28 18.10
N ARG A 104 10.04 3.25 17.24
CA ARG A 104 11.01 3.85 16.32
C ARG A 104 12.30 4.38 16.96
N PRO A 105 12.27 5.07 18.12
CA PRO A 105 13.51 5.53 18.78
C PRO A 105 14.40 4.38 19.26
N TYR A 106 13.83 3.20 19.51
CA TYR A 106 14.52 2.02 20.06
C TYR A 106 14.95 1.02 19.00
N LYS A 107 14.46 1.19 17.77
CA LYS A 107 14.75 0.30 16.65
C LYS A 107 16.22 0.43 16.26
N GLU A 108 16.88 -0.72 16.06
CA GLU A 108 18.22 -0.71 15.48
C GLU A 108 18.20 -0.12 14.08
N LYS A 109 18.97 0.93 13.88
CA LYS A 109 19.12 1.58 12.58
C LYS A 109 20.46 1.17 11.99
N LYS A 110 20.45 0.90 10.69
CA LYS A 110 21.71 0.86 9.92
C LYS A 110 22.37 2.22 10.06
N LEU A 111 23.71 2.31 9.87
CA LEU A 111 24.51 3.51 9.97
C LEU A 111 23.77 4.78 9.48
N SER A 112 23.17 5.52 10.42
CA SER A 112 22.59 6.84 10.18
C SER A 112 23.60 7.91 10.60
N LYS A 113 23.44 9.15 10.11
CA LYS A 113 24.26 10.26 10.55
C LYS A 113 24.20 10.43 12.08
N ALA A 114 23.00 10.30 12.65
CA ALA A 114 22.82 10.40 14.11
C ALA A 114 23.50 9.25 14.86
N SER A 115 23.45 8.00 14.35
CA SER A 115 24.14 6.88 15.00
C SER A 115 25.66 7.05 14.95
N ILE A 116 26.20 7.61 13.87
CA ILE A 116 27.61 7.96 13.75
C ILE A 116 27.96 9.08 14.75
N ALA A 117 27.11 10.11 14.86
CA ALA A 117 27.32 11.21 15.80
C ALA A 117 27.30 10.73 17.27
N LYS A 118 26.39 9.81 17.60
CA LYS A 118 26.35 9.18 18.95
C LYS A 118 27.59 8.35 19.22
N ALA A 119 28.10 7.61 18.24
CA ALA A 119 29.36 6.88 18.35
C ALA A 119 30.59 7.80 18.54
N LYS A 120 30.48 9.05 18.10
CA LYS A 120 31.46 10.11 18.35
C LYS A 120 31.26 10.85 19.69
N TRP A 121 30.42 10.35 20.57
CA TRP A 121 30.11 10.91 21.90
C TRP A 121 29.52 12.32 21.86
N LEU A 122 28.82 12.70 20.80
CA LEU A 122 28.25 14.05 20.61
C LEU A 122 26.78 14.17 21.15
N GLU A 123 26.26 13.15 21.79
CA GLU A 123 24.93 13.20 22.40
C GLU A 123 24.81 14.29 23.49
N PRO A 124 25.79 14.49 24.41
CA PRO A 124 25.72 15.60 25.37
C PRO A 124 25.68 16.96 24.69
N LEU A 125 26.40 17.14 23.58
CA LEU A 125 26.39 18.40 22.82
C LEU A 125 25.01 18.63 22.18
N ALA A 126 24.36 17.59 21.67
CA ALA A 126 22.99 17.65 21.16
C ALA A 126 21.98 18.02 22.28
N GLN A 127 22.17 17.52 23.50
CA GLN A 127 21.31 17.89 24.64
C GLN A 127 21.51 19.38 25.04
N LEU A 128 22.73 19.92 25.00
CA LEU A 128 22.98 21.35 25.21
C LEU A 128 22.29 22.20 24.13
N LEU A 129 22.36 21.78 22.86
CA LEU A 129 21.65 22.45 21.77
C LEU A 129 20.15 22.46 22.00
N LYS A 130 19.58 21.31 22.39
CA LYS A 130 18.14 21.13 22.65
C LYS A 130 17.68 21.97 23.84
N ALA A 131 18.49 22.10 24.88
CA ALA A 131 18.18 22.98 26.01
C ALA A 131 18.13 24.46 25.63
N CYS A 132 18.84 24.86 24.59
CA CYS A 132 18.84 26.19 23.96
C CYS A 132 19.01 27.35 24.94
N GLN A 133 19.86 27.17 25.96
CA GLN A 133 20.11 28.16 27.02
C GLN A 133 21.43 28.90 26.88
N LEU A 134 22.41 28.29 26.19
CA LEU A 134 23.72 28.89 25.93
C LEU A 134 23.61 29.89 24.77
N THR A 135 24.49 30.89 24.81
CA THR A 135 24.73 31.73 23.64
C THR A 135 25.45 30.94 22.54
N THR A 136 25.34 31.39 21.29
CA THR A 136 26.05 30.75 20.16
C THR A 136 27.58 30.67 20.41
N ILE A 137 28.17 31.68 21.03
CA ILE A 137 29.60 31.70 21.36
C ILE A 137 29.95 30.65 22.41
N GLU A 138 29.17 30.58 23.48
CA GLU A 138 29.36 29.58 24.54
C GLU A 138 29.18 28.16 23.99
N PHE A 139 28.17 27.94 23.16
CA PHE A 139 27.91 26.65 22.53
C PHE A 139 29.06 26.24 21.61
N THR A 140 29.58 27.14 20.78
CA THR A 140 30.76 26.87 19.94
C THR A 140 31.98 26.52 20.78
N THR A 141 32.18 27.21 21.93
CA THR A 141 33.24 26.90 22.88
C THR A 141 33.05 25.50 23.49
N GLN A 142 31.83 25.09 23.81
CA GLN A 142 31.54 23.72 24.25
C GLN A 142 31.82 22.72 23.12
N ALA A 143 31.41 23.01 21.89
CA ALA A 143 31.64 22.14 20.73
C ALA A 143 33.14 21.88 20.51
N ALA A 144 34.00 22.89 20.77
CA ALA A 144 35.45 22.74 20.67
C ALA A 144 36.04 21.69 21.63
N LYS A 145 35.35 21.35 22.74
CA LYS A 145 35.80 20.32 23.68
C LYS A 145 35.62 18.90 23.14
N TYR A 146 34.81 18.73 22.09
CA TYR A 146 34.53 17.44 21.43
C TYR A 146 35.46 17.18 20.24
N LEU A 147 36.48 18.02 20.03
CA LEU A 147 37.50 17.81 19.01
C LEU A 147 38.39 16.64 19.45
N ILE A 148 38.15 15.46 18.93
CA ILE A 148 38.85 14.23 19.27
C ILE A 148 39.72 13.82 18.09
N ASN A 149 41.03 13.67 18.33
CA ASN A 149 41.99 13.11 17.40
C ASN A 149 42.50 11.78 17.97
N THR A 150 41.78 10.70 17.77
CA THR A 150 42.12 9.36 18.28
C THR A 150 42.93 8.54 17.30
N GLY A 151 43.32 9.07 16.15
CA GLY A 151 43.96 8.31 15.07
C GLY A 151 43.04 7.39 14.30
N ASP A 152 41.81 7.13 14.78
CA ASP A 152 40.76 6.41 14.05
C ASP A 152 39.85 7.43 13.33
N THR A 153 39.92 7.43 12.00
CA THR A 153 39.15 8.37 11.15
C THR A 153 37.64 8.26 11.31
N LYS A 154 37.13 7.17 11.85
CA LYS A 154 35.69 6.97 12.10
C LYS A 154 35.17 7.75 13.29
N THR A 155 36.02 8.02 14.31
CA THR A 155 35.65 8.76 15.51
C THR A 155 36.14 10.21 15.49
N TRP A 156 36.80 10.63 14.44
CA TRP A 156 37.46 11.92 14.35
C TRP A 156 36.46 13.06 14.12
N VAL A 157 36.53 14.13 14.93
CA VAL A 157 35.81 15.40 14.74
C VAL A 157 36.87 16.48 14.59
N LYS A 158 36.91 17.14 13.43
CA LYS A 158 38.01 18.03 13.04
C LYS A 158 37.79 19.48 13.46
N THR A 159 36.52 19.93 13.43
CA THR A 159 36.17 21.32 13.68
C THR A 159 34.95 21.42 14.59
N SER A 160 34.78 22.56 15.27
CA SER A 160 33.60 22.85 16.09
C SER A 160 32.35 22.84 15.24
N ASP A 161 32.41 23.34 14.00
CA ASP A 161 31.27 23.33 13.07
C ASP A 161 30.85 21.90 12.70
N GLU A 162 31.80 20.99 12.53
CA GLU A 162 31.51 19.57 12.32
C GLU A 162 30.85 18.96 13.55
N ALA A 163 31.32 19.27 14.77
CA ALA A 163 30.68 18.82 16.00
C ALA A 163 29.22 19.31 16.12
N ILE A 164 28.99 20.58 15.78
CA ILE A 164 27.66 21.21 15.78
C ILE A 164 26.76 20.51 14.76
N GLN A 165 27.25 20.27 13.55
CA GLN A 165 26.49 19.58 12.50
C GLN A 165 26.09 18.16 12.92
N TRP A 166 26.98 17.41 13.55
CA TRP A 166 26.67 16.08 14.07
C TRP A 166 25.65 16.13 15.23
N ALA A 167 25.71 17.17 16.10
CA ALA A 167 24.72 17.39 17.14
C ALA A 167 23.34 17.71 16.53
N GLN A 168 23.30 18.53 15.47
CA GLN A 168 22.07 18.79 14.71
C GLN A 168 21.51 17.51 14.05
N ASP A 169 22.35 16.63 13.52
CA ASP A 169 21.89 15.36 12.93
C ASP A 169 21.25 14.43 13.98
N ILE A 170 21.69 14.45 15.25
CA ILE A 170 21.05 13.73 16.35
C ILE A 170 19.64 14.30 16.60
N ILE A 171 19.51 15.62 16.69
CA ILE A 171 18.19 16.27 16.90
C ILE A 171 17.27 16.03 15.71
N ALA A 172 17.77 16.12 14.49
CA ALA A 172 16.99 15.85 13.28
C ALA A 172 16.39 14.44 13.30
N GLU A 173 17.13 13.44 13.77
CA GLU A 173 16.62 12.08 13.95
C GLU A 173 15.59 12.00 15.08
N GLU A 174 15.80 12.66 16.22
CA GLU A 174 14.82 12.73 17.30
C GLU A 174 13.51 13.35 16.83
N VAL A 175 13.53 14.44 16.06
CA VAL A 175 12.36 15.07 15.45
C VAL A 175 11.60 14.08 14.56
N SER A 176 12.34 13.38 13.70
CA SER A 176 11.73 12.39 12.80
C SER A 176 11.09 11.21 13.53
N ASP A 177 11.65 10.82 14.68
CA ASP A 177 11.20 9.63 15.43
C ASP A 177 10.19 9.95 16.53
N HIS A 178 9.91 11.23 16.77
CA HIS A 178 9.03 11.64 17.85
C HIS A 178 7.57 11.22 17.62
N ALA A 179 7.08 10.26 18.41
CA ALA A 179 5.78 9.61 18.21
C ALA A 179 4.60 10.59 18.21
N VAL A 180 4.57 11.56 19.14
CA VAL A 180 3.50 12.56 19.23
C VAL A 180 3.52 13.49 18.01
N LEU A 181 4.71 13.93 17.56
CA LEU A 181 4.81 14.76 16.36
C LEU A 181 4.29 14.03 15.13
N ARG A 182 4.67 12.77 14.94
CA ARG A 182 4.22 11.94 13.82
C ARG A 182 2.70 11.78 13.83
N GLU A 183 2.12 11.50 14.98
CA GLU A 183 0.67 11.37 15.15
C GLU A 183 -0.05 12.67 14.83
N THR A 184 0.41 13.80 15.36
CA THR A 184 -0.15 15.14 15.11
C THR A 184 -0.09 15.49 13.62
N ILE A 185 1.06 15.26 12.98
CA ILE A 185 1.22 15.54 11.56
C ILE A 185 0.32 14.63 10.73
N ARG A 186 0.25 13.34 11.05
CA ARG A 186 -0.62 12.38 10.34
C ARG A 186 -2.08 12.81 10.41
N TYR A 187 -2.54 13.22 11.58
CA TYR A 187 -3.89 13.73 11.78
C TYR A 187 -4.15 15.01 10.99
N ASN A 188 -3.32 16.02 11.16
CA ASN A 188 -3.51 17.34 10.53
C ASN A 188 -3.33 17.31 9.00
N SER A 189 -2.49 16.39 8.49
CA SER A 189 -2.19 16.31 7.07
C SER A 189 -3.08 15.35 6.29
N SER A 190 -3.86 14.51 6.96
CA SER A 190 -4.67 13.45 6.32
C SER A 190 -5.56 13.96 5.18
N ASN A 191 -6.11 15.17 5.32
CA ASN A 191 -7.02 15.80 4.34
C ASN A 191 -6.38 16.93 3.52
N SER A 192 -5.13 17.29 3.79
CA SER A 192 -4.47 18.46 3.16
C SER A 192 -3.39 18.10 2.16
N ILE A 193 -2.88 16.86 2.19
CA ILE A 193 -1.83 16.39 1.28
C ILE A 193 -2.36 16.34 -0.15
N ILE A 194 -1.61 16.94 -1.07
CA ILE A 194 -1.92 16.94 -2.50
C ILE A 194 -0.92 16.03 -3.22
N LEU A 195 -1.43 15.05 -3.96
CA LEU A 195 -0.62 14.28 -4.90
C LEU A 195 -0.47 15.10 -6.19
N VAL A 196 0.77 15.28 -6.62
CA VAL A 196 1.12 15.96 -7.86
C VAL A 196 1.85 14.97 -8.77
N ALA A 197 1.33 14.80 -9.98
CA ALA A 197 1.97 14.00 -11.02
C ALA A 197 2.42 14.92 -12.16
N LYS A 198 3.67 14.76 -12.60
CA LYS A 198 4.28 15.52 -13.69
C LYS A 198 4.85 14.59 -14.75
N PRO A 199 4.79 14.95 -16.05
CA PRO A 199 5.42 14.20 -17.11
C PRO A 199 6.93 14.04 -16.89
N THR A 200 7.47 12.88 -17.20
CA THR A 200 8.91 12.65 -17.26
C THR A 200 9.42 12.88 -18.68
N LYS A 201 10.72 12.69 -18.90
CA LYS A 201 11.31 12.78 -20.24
C LYS A 201 10.85 11.68 -21.19
N THR A 202 10.36 10.57 -20.65
CA THR A 202 9.86 9.41 -21.42
C THR A 202 8.33 9.41 -21.54
N PHE A 203 7.68 10.52 -21.22
CA PHE A 203 6.23 10.63 -21.27
C PHE A 203 5.71 10.62 -22.72
N GLU A 204 4.71 9.79 -22.97
CA GLU A 204 4.03 9.68 -24.27
C GLU A 204 2.80 10.60 -24.32
N GLU A 205 2.87 11.71 -25.06
CA GLU A 205 1.81 12.72 -25.12
C GLU A 205 0.45 12.18 -25.59
N ASN A 206 0.44 11.18 -26.46
CA ASN A 206 -0.77 10.52 -26.95
C ASN A 206 -1.00 9.14 -26.31
N GLY A 207 -0.23 8.80 -25.27
CA GLY A 207 -0.33 7.53 -24.56
C GLY A 207 -1.51 7.44 -23.61
N THR A 208 -1.66 6.27 -22.99
CA THR A 208 -2.74 5.94 -22.06
C THR A 208 -2.83 6.89 -20.85
N TYR A 209 -1.71 7.48 -20.45
CA TYR A 209 -1.62 8.33 -19.25
C TYR A 209 -1.77 9.83 -19.52
N LYS A 210 -2.13 10.22 -20.73
CA LYS A 210 -2.29 11.63 -21.14
C LYS A 210 -3.14 12.46 -20.18
N ILE A 211 -4.24 11.90 -19.70
CA ILE A 211 -5.18 12.58 -18.79
C ILE A 211 -4.59 12.84 -17.40
N TYR A 212 -3.49 12.21 -17.06
CA TYR A 212 -2.77 12.38 -15.79
C TYR A 212 -1.50 13.24 -15.92
N ALA A 213 -1.21 13.78 -17.08
CA ALA A 213 -0.17 14.77 -17.26
C ALA A 213 -0.53 16.02 -16.44
N ASN A 214 0.36 16.46 -15.56
CA ASN A 214 0.11 17.61 -14.66
C ASN A 214 -1.13 17.43 -13.75
N TYR A 215 -1.41 16.19 -13.34
CA TYR A 215 -2.52 15.89 -12.46
C TYR A 215 -2.20 16.32 -11.02
N SER A 216 -3.16 16.99 -10.39
CA SER A 216 -3.03 17.43 -9.00
C SER A 216 -4.37 17.24 -8.28
N LYS A 217 -4.36 16.50 -7.18
CA LYS A 217 -5.56 16.27 -6.36
C LYS A 217 -5.21 15.92 -4.92
N ARG A 218 -6.08 16.27 -3.97
CA ARG A 218 -5.94 15.82 -2.59
C ARG A 218 -5.93 14.29 -2.53
N LEU A 219 -4.96 13.73 -1.81
CA LEU A 219 -4.77 12.29 -1.74
C LEU A 219 -6.00 11.58 -1.13
N SER A 220 -6.66 12.19 -0.15
CA SER A 220 -7.89 11.68 0.47
C SER A 220 -9.06 11.60 -0.52
N GLU A 221 -9.20 12.57 -1.42
CA GLU A 221 -10.28 12.68 -2.40
C GLU A 221 -9.99 11.97 -3.72
N MET A 222 -8.76 11.46 -3.89
CA MET A 222 -8.35 10.82 -5.13
C MET A 222 -9.03 9.46 -5.30
N PRO A 223 -9.78 9.22 -6.41
CA PRO A 223 -10.40 7.94 -6.67
C PRO A 223 -9.37 6.82 -6.81
N SER A 224 -9.73 5.60 -6.38
CA SER A 224 -8.84 4.45 -6.41
C SER A 224 -8.29 4.14 -7.81
N TYR A 225 -9.14 4.20 -8.84
CA TYR A 225 -8.72 3.95 -10.21
C TYR A 225 -7.68 4.97 -10.70
N ALA A 226 -7.84 6.25 -10.35
CA ALA A 226 -6.90 7.30 -10.73
C ALA A 226 -5.56 7.14 -10.00
N PHE A 227 -5.60 6.80 -8.70
CA PHE A 227 -4.40 6.53 -7.94
C PHE A 227 -3.62 5.34 -8.51
N LEU A 228 -4.30 4.24 -8.84
CA LEU A 228 -3.68 3.06 -9.44
C LEU A 228 -3.11 3.35 -10.83
N ALA A 229 -3.81 4.15 -11.65
CA ALA A 229 -3.31 4.55 -12.96
C ALA A 229 -2.05 5.41 -12.86
N VAL A 230 -2.05 6.41 -11.98
CA VAL A 230 -0.90 7.32 -11.77
C VAL A 230 0.31 6.54 -11.21
N THR A 231 0.11 5.65 -10.23
CA THR A 231 1.21 4.83 -9.67
C THR A 231 1.75 3.81 -10.69
N ARG A 232 0.92 3.27 -11.58
CA ARG A 232 1.37 2.44 -12.70
C ARG A 232 2.21 3.25 -13.66
N ALA A 233 1.75 4.43 -14.05
CA ALA A 233 2.51 5.34 -14.93
C ALA A 233 3.86 5.73 -14.31
N GLN A 234 3.96 5.86 -12.98
CA GLN A 234 5.24 6.05 -12.29
C GLN A 234 6.15 4.81 -12.44
N GLY A 235 5.60 3.61 -12.26
CA GLY A 235 6.36 2.36 -12.46
C GLY A 235 6.89 2.20 -13.90
N GLU A 236 6.12 2.66 -14.89
CA GLU A 236 6.48 2.70 -16.30
C GLU A 236 7.34 3.93 -16.68
N LYS A 237 7.75 4.74 -15.69
CA LYS A 237 8.56 5.95 -15.86
C LYS A 237 7.93 7.04 -16.74
N GLN A 238 6.62 6.99 -16.94
CA GLN A 238 5.88 7.99 -17.71
C GLN A 238 5.60 9.25 -16.85
N LEU A 239 5.31 9.07 -15.57
CA LEU A 239 5.03 10.16 -14.64
C LEU A 239 5.99 10.14 -13.45
N SER A 240 6.30 11.32 -12.93
CA SER A 240 6.94 11.54 -11.62
C SER A 240 5.86 11.95 -10.63
N ILE A 241 5.81 11.30 -9.46
CA ILE A 241 4.83 11.60 -8.41
C ILE A 241 5.55 12.21 -7.21
N SER A 242 4.94 13.23 -6.64
CA SER A 242 5.34 13.84 -5.37
C SER A 242 4.11 14.19 -4.54
N LEU A 243 4.29 14.24 -3.22
CA LEU A 243 3.28 14.77 -2.32
C LEU A 243 3.65 16.21 -1.94
N SER A 244 2.70 17.12 -2.06
CA SER A 244 2.85 18.50 -1.62
C SER A 244 2.37 18.65 -0.19
N TRP A 245 3.27 19.17 0.67
CA TRP A 245 3.06 19.37 2.11
C TRP A 245 3.04 20.84 2.47
N ASN A 246 2.26 21.20 3.45
CA ASN A 246 2.38 22.51 4.09
C ASN A 246 3.51 22.45 5.14
N LEU A 247 4.74 22.71 4.70
CA LEU A 247 5.93 22.62 5.56
C LEU A 247 5.88 23.58 6.74
N GLU A 248 5.22 24.72 6.61
CA GLU A 248 5.07 25.71 7.68
C GLU A 248 4.24 25.17 8.85
N THR A 249 3.10 24.52 8.55
CA THR A 249 2.29 23.84 9.57
C THR A 249 3.07 22.71 10.26
N LEU A 250 3.87 21.95 9.51
CA LEU A 250 4.72 20.91 10.07
C LEU A 250 5.75 21.47 11.02
N LYS A 251 6.41 22.57 10.60
CA LYS A 251 7.39 23.27 11.44
C LYS A 251 6.77 23.81 12.72
N GLN A 252 5.62 24.48 12.64
CA GLN A 252 4.91 24.97 13.82
C GLN A 252 4.59 23.84 14.82
N SER A 253 4.17 22.69 14.34
CA SER A 253 3.90 21.51 15.20
C SER A 253 5.18 20.99 15.88
N ALA A 254 6.30 21.00 15.17
CA ALA A 254 7.59 20.61 15.72
C ALA A 254 8.14 21.64 16.71
N ASP A 255 8.03 22.93 16.38
CA ASP A 255 8.50 24.04 17.23
C ASP A 255 7.83 24.01 18.61
N GLN A 256 6.53 23.69 18.68
CA GLN A 256 5.80 23.54 19.94
C GLN A 256 6.35 22.43 20.86
N LEU A 257 6.97 21.41 20.28
CA LEU A 257 7.49 20.25 21.02
C LEU A 257 8.98 20.36 21.33
N PHE A 258 9.75 21.01 20.46
CA PHE A 258 11.22 20.99 20.51
C PHE A 258 11.84 22.32 20.92
N ILE A 259 11.16 23.45 20.76
CA ILE A 259 11.70 24.75 21.15
C ILE A 259 11.26 25.05 22.58
N PRO A 260 12.20 25.25 23.53
CA PRO A 260 11.85 25.63 24.90
C PRO A 260 11.22 27.03 24.94
N ARG A 261 10.42 27.32 25.95
CA ARG A 261 9.75 28.63 26.11
C ARG A 261 10.76 29.76 26.27
N ASN A 262 11.84 29.51 27.03
CA ASN A 262 12.96 30.45 27.21
C ASN A 262 14.13 29.95 26.38
N TYR A 263 14.47 30.63 25.32
CA TYR A 263 15.55 30.29 24.42
C TYR A 263 16.51 31.45 24.21
N SER A 264 17.77 31.12 23.91
CA SER A 264 18.84 32.04 23.55
C SER A 264 18.90 32.30 22.03
N ASP A 265 19.92 33.00 21.57
CA ASP A 265 20.26 33.17 20.15
C ASP A 265 20.61 31.83 19.45
N LEU A 266 20.94 30.81 20.23
CA LEU A 266 21.14 29.42 19.75
C LEU A 266 19.89 28.79 19.08
N LYS A 267 18.73 29.41 19.28
CA LYS A 267 17.49 29.00 18.64
C LYS A 267 17.62 28.84 17.12
N ALA A 268 18.38 29.70 16.45
CA ALA A 268 18.56 29.60 14.99
C ALA A 268 19.27 28.30 14.59
N THR A 269 20.21 27.80 15.38
CA THR A 269 20.88 26.52 15.14
C THR A 269 19.98 25.34 15.43
N LEU A 270 19.14 25.44 16.47
CA LEU A 270 18.11 24.43 16.78
C LEU A 270 17.02 24.36 15.69
N ASP A 271 16.55 25.51 15.20
CA ASP A 271 15.58 25.61 14.09
C ASP A 271 16.08 24.90 12.83
N GLN A 272 17.36 25.05 12.50
CA GLN A 272 17.98 24.35 11.36
C GLN A 272 17.93 22.83 11.52
N ALA A 273 18.22 22.34 12.74
CA ALA A 273 18.16 20.90 13.03
C ALA A 273 16.72 20.35 12.91
N ILE A 274 15.73 21.09 13.41
CA ILE A 274 14.32 20.74 13.32
C ILE A 274 13.89 20.71 11.86
N GLU A 275 14.23 21.74 11.10
CA GLU A 275 13.87 21.84 9.68
C GLU A 275 14.50 20.72 8.84
N ASP A 276 15.76 20.38 9.08
CA ASP A 276 16.42 19.24 8.45
C ASP A 276 15.72 17.92 8.81
N GLY A 277 15.40 17.72 10.08
CA GLY A 277 14.64 16.56 10.56
C GLY A 277 13.30 16.41 9.86
N ILE A 278 12.57 17.50 9.69
CA ILE A 278 11.30 17.50 8.96
C ILE A 278 11.52 17.18 7.48
N LYS A 279 12.35 17.93 6.78
CA LYS A 279 12.48 17.84 5.31
C LYS A 279 13.17 16.56 4.86
N ARG A 280 14.26 16.19 5.52
CA ARG A 280 15.11 15.06 5.10
C ARG A 280 14.63 13.71 5.62
N LEU A 281 14.03 13.66 6.81
CA LEU A 281 13.72 12.38 7.46
C LEU A 281 12.20 12.15 7.64
N LEU A 282 11.50 13.09 8.25
CA LEU A 282 10.11 12.93 8.63
C LEU A 282 9.17 12.90 7.42
N VAL A 283 9.24 13.91 6.56
CA VAL A 283 8.38 14.02 5.36
C VAL A 283 8.56 12.80 4.45
N PRO A 284 9.77 12.38 4.03
CA PRO A 284 9.92 11.20 3.18
C PRO A 284 9.44 9.90 3.85
N SER A 285 9.50 9.82 5.17
CA SER A 285 8.97 8.67 5.92
C SER A 285 7.45 8.63 5.89
N LEU A 286 6.79 9.77 6.13
CA LEU A 286 5.32 9.87 6.09
C LEU A 286 4.78 9.76 4.67
N GLU A 287 5.49 10.26 3.65
CA GLU A 287 5.12 10.06 2.25
C GLU A 287 4.98 8.59 1.90
N ARG A 288 5.97 7.77 2.26
CA ARG A 288 5.91 6.32 2.04
C ARG A 288 4.72 5.68 2.76
N GLU A 289 4.43 6.14 3.97
CA GLU A 289 3.30 5.65 4.76
C GLU A 289 1.96 5.99 4.09
N PHE A 290 1.73 7.26 3.74
CA PHE A 290 0.50 7.72 3.08
C PHE A 290 0.29 7.06 1.70
N MET A 291 1.36 6.95 0.92
CA MET A 291 1.30 6.28 -0.40
C MET A 291 0.99 4.79 -0.26
N SER A 292 1.61 4.12 0.72
CA SER A 292 1.37 2.70 0.98
C SER A 292 -0.06 2.43 1.46
N ASP A 293 -0.58 3.25 2.39
CA ASP A 293 -1.95 3.13 2.87
C ASP A 293 -2.98 3.40 1.76
N LYS A 294 -2.77 4.47 0.98
CA LYS A 294 -3.63 4.77 -0.17
C LYS A 294 -3.59 3.65 -1.21
N LYS A 295 -2.41 3.08 -1.47
CA LYS A 295 -2.26 1.95 -2.39
C LYS A 295 -3.07 0.75 -1.92
N ARG A 296 -2.90 0.34 -0.66
CA ARG A 296 -3.62 -0.79 -0.07
C ARG A 296 -5.14 -0.61 -0.21
N ARG A 297 -5.69 0.53 0.20
CA ARG A 297 -7.13 0.84 0.08
C ARG A 297 -7.60 0.85 -1.38
N SER A 298 -6.76 1.32 -2.30
CA SER A 298 -7.11 1.36 -3.72
C SER A 298 -7.07 -0.03 -4.36
N ASP A 299 -6.11 -0.87 -3.97
CA ASP A 299 -6.03 -2.28 -4.40
C ASP A 299 -7.25 -3.06 -3.90
N GLU A 300 -7.63 -2.92 -2.63
CA GLU A 300 -8.82 -3.56 -2.03
C GLU A 300 -10.11 -3.16 -2.78
N ALA A 301 -10.29 -1.86 -3.05
CA ALA A 301 -11.45 -1.38 -3.80
C ALA A 301 -11.48 -1.93 -5.25
N ALA A 302 -10.32 -2.00 -5.90
CA ALA A 302 -10.22 -2.54 -7.27
C ALA A 302 -10.50 -4.05 -7.31
N ILE A 303 -10.01 -4.83 -6.33
CA ILE A 303 -10.27 -6.27 -6.22
C ILE A 303 -11.76 -6.52 -5.99
N LYS A 304 -12.40 -5.74 -5.11
CA LYS A 304 -13.85 -5.86 -4.86
C LYS A 304 -14.64 -5.60 -6.14
N LEU A 305 -14.36 -4.50 -6.83
CA LEU A 305 -15.04 -4.17 -8.10
C LEU A 305 -14.82 -5.25 -9.18
N PHE A 306 -13.58 -5.76 -9.29
CA PHE A 306 -13.28 -6.86 -10.20
C PHE A 306 -14.11 -8.11 -9.87
N GLY A 307 -14.21 -8.47 -8.58
CA GLY A 307 -15.04 -9.60 -8.14
C GLY A 307 -16.52 -9.42 -8.48
N GLU A 308 -17.07 -8.21 -8.31
CA GLU A 308 -18.45 -7.89 -8.68
C GLU A 308 -18.67 -8.02 -10.21
N ASN A 309 -17.76 -7.48 -11.01
CA ASN A 309 -17.83 -7.58 -12.48
C ASN A 309 -17.72 -9.04 -12.95
N LEU A 310 -16.80 -9.81 -12.37
CA LEU A 310 -16.63 -11.23 -12.67
C LEU A 310 -17.89 -12.03 -12.32
N LYS A 311 -18.50 -11.75 -11.16
CA LYS A 311 -19.76 -12.36 -10.76
C LYS A 311 -20.86 -12.09 -11.78
N GLN A 312 -21.01 -10.85 -12.23
CA GLN A 312 -22.01 -10.50 -13.26
C GLN A 312 -21.73 -11.22 -14.58
N LEU A 313 -20.48 -11.30 -15.00
CA LEU A 313 -20.10 -12.03 -16.20
C LEU A 313 -20.44 -13.52 -16.10
N LEU A 314 -20.11 -14.16 -14.97
CA LEU A 314 -20.39 -15.59 -14.75
C LEU A 314 -21.89 -15.92 -14.60
N LEU A 315 -22.68 -14.92 -14.17
CA LEU A 315 -24.15 -15.06 -14.04
C LEU A 315 -24.90 -14.68 -15.34
N THR A 316 -24.18 -14.34 -16.42
CA THR A 316 -24.80 -14.05 -17.71
C THR A 316 -25.60 -15.25 -18.15
N PRO A 317 -26.93 -15.10 -18.44
CA PRO A 317 -27.80 -16.22 -18.85
C PRO A 317 -27.28 -16.85 -20.13
N PRO A 318 -27.33 -18.20 -20.26
CA PRO A 318 -26.98 -18.88 -21.51
C PRO A 318 -28.00 -18.54 -22.59
N VAL A 319 -27.55 -18.41 -23.82
CA VAL A 319 -28.44 -18.33 -24.99
C VAL A 319 -29.05 -19.71 -25.19
N LYS A 320 -30.37 -19.80 -25.11
CA LYS A 320 -31.11 -21.06 -25.24
C LYS A 320 -31.87 -21.11 -26.55
N GLY A 321 -32.12 -22.34 -27.04
CA GLY A 321 -32.99 -22.56 -28.16
C GLY A 321 -32.47 -22.16 -29.52
N LYS A 322 -31.15 -21.96 -29.65
CA LYS A 322 -30.47 -21.57 -30.89
C LYS A 322 -29.51 -22.65 -31.38
N ILE A 323 -29.51 -22.93 -32.66
CA ILE A 323 -28.45 -23.73 -33.28
C ILE A 323 -27.20 -22.83 -33.39
N SER A 324 -26.13 -23.24 -32.76
CA SER A 324 -24.99 -22.38 -32.58
C SER A 324 -23.71 -23.00 -33.13
N LEU A 325 -22.85 -22.14 -33.72
CA LEU A 325 -21.49 -22.46 -34.10
C LEU A 325 -20.53 -21.80 -33.09
N GLY A 326 -19.80 -22.63 -32.34
CA GLY A 326 -18.71 -22.19 -31.48
C GLY A 326 -17.39 -22.16 -32.28
N MET A 327 -16.64 -21.05 -32.18
CA MET A 327 -15.32 -20.87 -32.77
C MET A 327 -14.31 -20.65 -31.65
N ASP A 328 -13.27 -21.51 -31.58
CA ASP A 328 -12.14 -21.36 -30.66
C ASP A 328 -10.89 -21.03 -31.45
N PRO A 329 -10.58 -19.73 -31.62
CA PRO A 329 -9.52 -19.27 -32.50
C PRO A 329 -8.13 -19.47 -31.92
N TRP A 330 -7.20 -19.96 -32.75
CA TRP A 330 -5.79 -20.14 -32.40
C TRP A 330 -4.89 -19.98 -33.63
N TYR A 331 -3.72 -19.34 -33.50
CA TYR A 331 -2.83 -19.07 -34.64
C TYR A 331 -2.18 -20.34 -35.20
N ARG A 332 -1.65 -21.22 -34.37
CA ARG A 332 -0.85 -22.38 -34.80
C ARG A 332 -1.68 -23.59 -35.19
N THR A 333 -2.75 -23.85 -34.45
CA THR A 333 -3.58 -25.05 -34.63
C THR A 333 -4.86 -24.79 -35.40
N GLY A 334 -5.03 -23.56 -35.90
CA GLY A 334 -6.24 -23.12 -36.56
C GLY A 334 -7.39 -22.83 -35.59
N THR A 335 -8.51 -22.35 -36.13
CA THR A 335 -9.73 -22.10 -35.39
C THR A 335 -10.57 -23.39 -35.38
N LYS A 336 -10.82 -23.94 -34.19
CA LYS A 336 -11.65 -25.08 -34.01
C LYS A 336 -13.13 -24.67 -34.07
N LEU A 337 -13.92 -25.42 -34.77
CA LEU A 337 -15.36 -25.22 -34.98
C LEU A 337 -16.15 -26.35 -34.30
N ALA A 338 -17.23 -25.97 -33.65
CA ALA A 338 -18.20 -26.94 -33.10
C ALA A 338 -19.62 -26.44 -33.31
N VAL A 339 -20.49 -27.25 -33.91
CA VAL A 339 -21.92 -26.97 -34.08
C VAL A 339 -22.71 -27.73 -33.04
N VAL A 340 -23.59 -27.03 -32.36
CA VAL A 340 -24.54 -27.61 -31.37
C VAL A 340 -25.96 -27.22 -31.74
N ASP A 341 -26.91 -28.13 -31.47
CA ASP A 341 -28.33 -27.85 -31.65
C ASP A 341 -28.91 -26.97 -30.54
N ALA A 342 -30.21 -26.69 -30.62
CA ALA A 342 -30.93 -25.88 -29.65
C ALA A 342 -30.94 -26.45 -28.22
N THR A 343 -30.62 -27.72 -28.03
CA THR A 343 -30.54 -28.41 -26.74
C THR A 343 -29.10 -28.53 -26.21
N GLY A 344 -28.11 -28.11 -27.01
CA GLY A 344 -26.68 -28.25 -26.70
C GLY A 344 -26.08 -29.59 -27.17
N LYS A 345 -26.84 -30.42 -27.94
CA LYS A 345 -26.30 -31.64 -28.50
C LYS A 345 -25.31 -31.32 -29.62
N PHE A 346 -24.16 -31.96 -29.57
CA PHE A 346 -23.11 -31.85 -30.59
C PHE A 346 -23.58 -32.41 -31.95
N LEU A 347 -23.39 -31.62 -33.02
CA LEU A 347 -23.79 -31.98 -34.38
C LEU A 347 -22.58 -32.18 -35.31
N ALA A 348 -21.63 -31.26 -35.31
CA ALA A 348 -20.49 -31.31 -36.23
C ALA A 348 -19.27 -30.55 -35.62
N LYS A 349 -18.10 -30.90 -36.14
CA LYS A 349 -16.82 -30.17 -35.86
C LYS A 349 -16.02 -29.98 -37.14
N ASP A 350 -15.21 -28.96 -37.17
CA ASP A 350 -14.19 -28.74 -38.21
C ASP A 350 -13.05 -27.88 -37.65
N ILE A 351 -12.01 -27.65 -38.46
CA ILE A 351 -10.90 -26.75 -38.15
C ILE A 351 -10.63 -25.91 -39.39
N ILE A 352 -10.58 -24.59 -39.22
CA ILE A 352 -10.23 -23.64 -40.28
C ILE A 352 -8.97 -22.85 -39.97
N PHE A 353 -8.29 -22.38 -40.98
CA PHE A 353 -7.09 -21.57 -40.88
C PHE A 353 -7.32 -20.17 -41.48
N ALA A 354 -8.19 -19.39 -40.83
CA ALA A 354 -8.62 -18.07 -41.27
C ALA A 354 -7.54 -16.95 -41.16
N THR A 355 -6.35 -17.28 -40.68
CA THR A 355 -5.27 -16.28 -40.39
C THR A 355 -4.01 -16.49 -41.24
N MET A 356 -3.96 -17.46 -42.18
CA MET A 356 -2.70 -17.80 -42.84
C MET A 356 -2.67 -17.36 -44.30
N SER A 357 -3.09 -17.74 -45.30
CA SER A 357 -2.95 -17.33 -46.71
C SER A 357 -4.30 -17.15 -47.37
N HIS A 358 -4.34 -16.44 -48.52
CA HIS A 358 -5.57 -16.26 -49.28
C HIS A 358 -6.22 -17.61 -49.68
N ASP A 359 -5.45 -18.61 -50.08
CA ASP A 359 -5.99 -19.95 -50.41
C ASP A 359 -6.64 -20.67 -49.21
N ASN A 360 -6.20 -20.35 -48.00
CA ASN A 360 -6.78 -20.89 -46.77
C ASN A 360 -8.05 -20.13 -46.37
N LEU A 361 -8.17 -18.84 -46.74
CA LEU A 361 -9.39 -18.06 -46.48
C LEU A 361 -10.56 -18.58 -47.30
N ASP A 362 -10.36 -18.81 -48.59
CA ASP A 362 -11.44 -19.36 -49.49
C ASP A 362 -11.94 -20.73 -49.03
N LYS A 363 -11.04 -21.59 -48.53
CA LYS A 363 -11.40 -22.88 -47.95
C LYS A 363 -12.16 -22.70 -46.64
N ALA A 364 -11.69 -21.75 -45.78
CA ALA A 364 -12.36 -21.47 -44.49
C ALA A 364 -13.76 -20.92 -44.74
N ASP A 365 -13.96 -20.03 -45.70
CA ASP A 365 -15.25 -19.50 -46.11
C ASP A 365 -16.19 -20.64 -46.53
N SER A 366 -15.71 -21.51 -47.40
CA SER A 366 -16.49 -22.65 -47.93
C SER A 366 -16.97 -23.60 -46.79
N ILE A 367 -16.07 -23.89 -45.84
CA ILE A 367 -16.39 -24.77 -44.70
C ILE A 367 -17.42 -24.10 -43.79
N VAL A 368 -17.22 -22.82 -43.43
CA VAL A 368 -18.14 -22.14 -42.51
C VAL A 368 -19.52 -21.93 -43.14
N LEU A 369 -19.56 -21.55 -44.43
CA LEU A 369 -20.81 -21.42 -45.15
C LEU A 369 -21.55 -22.76 -45.29
N ASP A 370 -20.87 -23.88 -45.61
CA ASP A 370 -21.47 -25.20 -45.61
C ASP A 370 -22.10 -25.56 -44.27
N LEU A 371 -21.38 -25.32 -43.19
CA LEU A 371 -21.91 -25.54 -41.83
C LEU A 371 -23.15 -24.67 -41.54
N ILE A 372 -23.10 -23.38 -41.90
CA ILE A 372 -24.23 -22.45 -41.69
C ILE A 372 -25.48 -22.95 -42.44
N TYR A 373 -25.35 -23.27 -43.73
CA TYR A 373 -26.49 -23.72 -44.55
C TYR A 373 -26.97 -25.10 -44.17
N ARG A 374 -26.07 -26.04 -43.92
CA ARG A 374 -26.41 -27.43 -43.61
C ARG A 374 -27.15 -27.56 -42.29
N TYR A 375 -26.70 -26.86 -41.25
CA TYR A 375 -27.24 -26.94 -39.89
C TYR A 375 -28.22 -25.81 -39.56
N LYS A 376 -28.41 -24.82 -40.46
CA LYS A 376 -29.23 -23.62 -40.23
C LYS A 376 -28.79 -22.88 -38.97
N ILE A 377 -27.48 -22.58 -38.87
CA ILE A 377 -26.87 -21.90 -37.73
C ILE A 377 -27.52 -20.53 -37.58
N GLU A 378 -28.00 -20.23 -36.39
CA GLU A 378 -28.62 -18.96 -36.04
C GLU A 378 -27.70 -18.04 -35.24
N LEU A 379 -26.62 -18.58 -34.63
CA LEU A 379 -25.72 -17.85 -33.77
C LEU A 379 -24.29 -18.35 -33.94
N ILE A 380 -23.34 -17.44 -34.12
CA ILE A 380 -21.92 -17.74 -34.10
C ILE A 380 -21.32 -17.14 -32.83
N MET A 381 -20.67 -17.98 -32.02
CA MET A 381 -19.99 -17.61 -30.79
C MET A 381 -18.50 -17.75 -30.99
N ILE A 382 -17.73 -16.64 -30.78
CA ILE A 382 -16.30 -16.61 -30.96
C ILE A 382 -15.64 -16.49 -29.57
N GLY A 383 -14.74 -17.43 -29.25
CA GLY A 383 -13.95 -17.38 -28.03
C GLY A 383 -13.03 -16.15 -28.01
N ASN A 384 -12.92 -15.49 -26.87
CA ASN A 384 -12.14 -14.23 -26.71
C ASN A 384 -10.64 -14.45 -26.49
N GLY A 385 -10.12 -15.63 -26.84
CA GLY A 385 -8.71 -15.99 -26.71
C GLY A 385 -7.80 -15.39 -27.80
N THR A 386 -6.67 -16.07 -28.01
CA THR A 386 -5.69 -15.73 -29.05
C THR A 386 -6.35 -15.77 -30.44
N ALA A 387 -6.07 -14.78 -31.30
CA ALA A 387 -6.67 -14.64 -32.65
C ALA A 387 -8.18 -14.37 -32.69
N SER A 388 -8.79 -13.93 -31.59
CA SER A 388 -10.22 -13.63 -31.55
C SER A 388 -10.64 -12.45 -32.44
N ARG A 389 -9.77 -11.45 -32.61
CA ARG A 389 -10.02 -10.27 -33.46
C ARG A 389 -10.04 -10.67 -34.93
N GLU A 390 -9.09 -11.48 -35.35
CA GLU A 390 -8.99 -12.00 -36.72
C GLU A 390 -10.19 -12.89 -37.05
N ALA A 391 -10.57 -13.79 -36.14
CA ALA A 391 -11.76 -14.61 -36.28
C ALA A 391 -13.05 -13.79 -36.35
N SER A 392 -13.13 -12.70 -35.55
CA SER A 392 -14.28 -11.78 -35.62
C SER A 392 -14.34 -11.03 -36.94
N THR A 393 -13.18 -10.54 -37.44
CA THR A 393 -13.11 -9.87 -38.76
C THR A 393 -13.46 -10.84 -39.88
N PHE A 394 -12.92 -12.05 -39.86
CA PHE A 394 -13.24 -13.12 -40.78
C PHE A 394 -14.75 -13.38 -40.83
N THR A 395 -15.34 -13.62 -39.67
CA THR A 395 -16.79 -13.91 -39.57
C THR A 395 -17.64 -12.73 -40.04
N ALA A 396 -17.28 -11.50 -39.70
CA ALA A 396 -17.97 -10.28 -40.14
C ALA A 396 -17.93 -10.07 -41.66
N ASN A 397 -16.83 -10.50 -42.32
CA ASN A 397 -16.74 -10.41 -43.78
C ASN A 397 -17.47 -11.52 -44.50
N LEU A 398 -17.74 -12.63 -43.79
CA LEU A 398 -18.43 -13.81 -44.37
C LEU A 398 -19.95 -13.64 -44.39
N ILE A 399 -20.52 -12.87 -43.43
CA ILE A 399 -21.96 -12.63 -43.24
C ILE A 399 -22.38 -11.31 -43.88
#